data_af2d7dadb07b835ad723a2085aa6c995
#
_entry.id   af2d7dadb07b835ad723a2085aa6c995
#
_cell.length_a   1.000
_cell.length_b   1.000
_cell.length_c   1.000
_cell.angle_alpha   90.00
_cell.angle_beta   90.00
_cell.angle_gamma   90.00
#
_symmetry.space_group_name_H-M   'P 1'
#
loop_
_entity.id
_entity.type
_entity.pdbx_description
1 polymer ?
#
loop_
_entity_poly.entity_id
_entity_poly.type
_entity_poly.pdbx_seq_one_letter_code
_entity_poly.pdbx_strand_id
1 'polypeptide(L)'
;DGIFDVRDKCPNDPEDKDNFEDEDGCPDPDNDKDGILDPQDKCPNEPGPKENQGCPDTDRDKDTVVDRLDKCPDEPGVPPSGCPEKKFLVITKKKIELKRQIHFATNKSKILPDSFELLDEVVEILQKNQEIKKLRVEGHTDTKGKPAKNMVLSKNRAKAVYDYLVQKGIDAGRLESEGFGQTCPIETNSTEEGREKNRRT
;
A
#
# COMPACT_ATOMS: atom_id res chain seq x y z
N ASP A 1 6.04 1.15 55.10
CA ASP A 1 6.94 0.86 53.99
C ASP A 1 8.28 0.28 54.47
N GLY A 2 8.87 0.73 55.58
CA GLY A 2 10.12 0.26 56.17
C GLY A 2 11.27 1.22 55.99
N ILE A 3 11.03 2.43 55.54
CA ILE A 3 11.96 3.55 55.40
C ILE A 3 11.83 4.42 56.65
N PHE A 4 12.96 4.88 57.22
CA PHE A 4 12.91 5.75 58.40
C PHE A 4 12.55 7.17 57.97
N ASP A 5 11.69 7.87 58.76
CA ASP A 5 11.20 9.24 58.50
C ASP A 5 12.29 10.25 58.09
N VAL A 6 13.53 10.08 58.58
CA VAL A 6 14.65 10.96 58.23
C VAL A 6 15.17 10.79 56.79
N ARG A 7 14.77 9.70 56.11
CA ARG A 7 15.13 9.39 54.74
C ARG A 7 13.91 9.30 53.83
N ASP A 8 12.75 9.15 54.47
CA ASP A 8 11.46 9.06 53.82
C ASP A 8 10.99 10.46 53.38
N LYS A 9 10.80 10.65 52.09
CA LYS A 9 10.31 11.91 51.55
C LYS A 9 8.81 12.10 51.72
N CYS A 10 8.09 10.96 51.87
CA CYS A 10 6.63 10.92 52.01
C CYS A 10 6.18 10.17 53.28
N PRO A 11 6.56 10.61 54.54
CA PRO A 11 6.37 9.84 55.77
C PRO A 11 4.91 9.46 56.10
N ASN A 12 3.92 9.98 55.39
CA ASN A 12 2.49 9.71 55.61
C ASN A 12 1.87 8.82 54.52
N ASP A 13 2.58 8.58 53.44
CA ASP A 13 2.11 7.80 52.30
C ASP A 13 3.03 6.57 52.12
N PRO A 14 2.50 5.36 52.11
CA PRO A 14 3.33 4.16 52.02
C PRO A 14 3.87 3.98 50.58
N GLU A 15 5.12 3.58 50.49
CA GLU A 15 5.81 3.15 49.26
C GLU A 15 5.10 1.97 48.60
N ASP A 16 4.97 1.94 47.28
CA ASP A 16 4.25 0.90 46.51
C ASP A 16 5.12 -0.26 46.02
N LYS A 17 6.44 -0.19 46.14
CA LYS A 17 7.40 -1.29 45.89
C LYS A 17 7.24 -2.01 44.56
N ASP A 18 7.37 -1.27 43.49
CA ASP A 18 7.24 -1.78 42.15
C ASP A 18 8.58 -1.87 41.37
N ASN A 19 9.72 -1.60 42.03
CA ASN A 19 11.10 -1.50 41.56
C ASN A 19 11.41 -0.17 40.83
N PHE A 20 10.58 0.84 40.99
CA PHE A 20 10.86 2.20 40.57
C PHE A 20 11.01 3.09 41.78
N GLU A 21 12.09 3.83 41.93
CA GLU A 21 12.42 4.76 43.01
C GLU A 21 12.11 4.28 44.45
N ASP A 22 11.95 2.98 44.72
CA ASP A 22 11.55 2.32 45.97
C ASP A 22 12.34 2.77 47.23
N GLU A 23 13.42 3.54 47.10
CA GLU A 23 14.29 3.94 48.21
C GLU A 23 13.93 5.29 48.83
N ASP A 24 12.99 6.03 48.23
CA ASP A 24 12.66 7.39 48.63
C ASP A 24 11.45 7.50 49.57
N GLY A 25 10.64 6.44 49.67
CA GLY A 25 9.47 6.33 50.53
C GLY A 25 8.22 7.00 49.99
N CYS A 26 8.19 7.34 48.72
CA CYS A 26 7.05 7.95 48.04
C CYS A 26 6.43 7.02 47.01
N PRO A 27 5.13 6.74 47.04
CA PRO A 27 4.50 5.95 45.99
C PRO A 27 4.55 6.67 44.66
N ASP A 28 4.94 5.95 43.61
CA ASP A 28 5.00 6.42 42.23
C ASP A 28 3.92 5.75 41.38
N PRO A 29 2.65 6.18 41.45
CA PRO A 29 1.55 5.51 40.79
C PRO A 29 1.53 5.64 39.24
N ASP A 30 2.47 6.40 38.67
CA ASP A 30 2.65 6.70 37.26
C ASP A 30 4.16 6.99 37.07
N ASN A 31 4.93 5.90 36.90
CA ASN A 31 6.41 5.90 36.91
C ASN A 31 7.00 6.76 35.80
N ASP A 32 6.46 6.72 34.61
CA ASP A 32 6.97 7.44 33.43
C ASP A 32 6.27 8.79 33.19
N LYS A 33 5.22 9.06 33.96
CA LYS A 33 4.48 10.33 33.96
C LYS A 33 3.77 10.64 32.64
N ASP A 34 3.30 9.59 31.95
CA ASP A 34 2.52 9.75 30.71
C ASP A 34 1.02 10.00 30.95
N GLY A 35 0.57 9.89 32.21
CA GLY A 35 -0.80 10.12 32.64
C GLY A 35 -1.66 8.86 32.65
N ILE A 36 -1.04 7.69 32.54
CA ILE A 36 -1.66 6.38 32.73
C ILE A 36 -1.03 5.76 33.98
N LEU A 37 -1.88 5.31 34.91
CA LEU A 37 -1.39 4.68 36.11
C LEU A 37 -0.79 3.30 35.81
N ASP A 38 0.31 2.92 36.48
CA ASP A 38 1.04 1.67 36.26
C ASP A 38 0.18 0.40 36.16
N PRO A 39 -0.87 0.20 37.01
CA PRO A 39 -1.75 -0.96 36.86
C PRO A 39 -2.57 -1.00 35.57
N GLN A 40 -2.65 0.14 34.85
CA GLN A 40 -3.38 0.30 33.60
C GLN A 40 -2.46 0.49 32.39
N ASP A 41 -1.15 0.62 32.66
CA ASP A 41 -0.11 0.82 31.68
C ASP A 41 0.56 -0.51 31.30
N LYS A 42 0.76 -0.71 29.99
CA LYS A 42 1.52 -1.88 29.52
C LYS A 42 3.03 -1.68 29.58
N CYS A 43 3.48 -0.44 29.57
CA CYS A 43 4.89 -0.05 29.57
C CYS A 43 5.18 0.97 30.69
N PRO A 44 4.97 0.63 31.97
CA PRO A 44 4.93 1.59 33.09
C PRO A 44 6.18 2.45 33.28
N ASN A 45 7.27 2.15 32.58
CA ASN A 45 8.56 2.84 32.69
C ASN A 45 8.98 3.51 31.35
N GLU A 46 8.12 3.50 30.36
CA GLU A 46 8.41 4.05 29.03
C GLU A 46 7.21 4.85 28.50
N PRO A 47 7.22 6.19 28.57
CA PRO A 47 6.06 7.01 28.32
C PRO A 47 5.51 6.82 26.90
N GLY A 48 4.20 6.63 26.81
CA GLY A 48 3.53 6.42 25.55
C GLY A 48 2.10 6.96 25.50
N PRO A 49 1.47 7.00 24.34
CA PRO A 49 0.12 7.51 24.21
C PRO A 49 -0.92 6.50 24.76
N LYS A 50 -2.02 7.02 25.26
CA LYS A 50 -3.15 6.22 25.77
C LYS A 50 -3.72 5.26 24.72
N GLU A 51 -3.71 5.67 23.44
CA GLU A 51 -4.13 4.85 22.30
C GLU A 51 -3.26 3.62 22.09
N ASN A 52 -2.01 3.64 22.57
CA ASN A 52 -1.07 2.51 22.60
C ASN A 52 -0.94 1.88 24.00
N GLN A 53 -1.89 2.15 24.90
CA GLN A 53 -1.93 1.60 26.25
C GLN A 53 -0.67 1.90 27.08
N GLY A 54 -0.13 3.13 26.97
CA GLY A 54 1.05 3.60 27.67
C GLY A 54 2.39 3.20 27.05
N CYS A 55 2.39 2.41 25.97
CA CYS A 55 3.64 2.07 25.31
C CYS A 55 4.04 3.11 24.26
N PRO A 56 5.35 3.36 24.06
CA PRO A 56 5.84 4.21 22.98
C PRO A 56 5.35 3.76 21.61
N ASP A 57 4.99 4.70 20.76
CA ASP A 57 4.71 4.40 19.36
C ASP A 57 6.02 4.11 18.62
N THR A 58 6.05 3.04 17.84
CA THR A 58 7.14 2.67 16.94
C THR A 58 6.82 3.08 15.51
N ASP A 59 7.86 3.33 14.71
CA ASP A 59 7.81 3.62 13.29
C ASP A 59 9.00 2.89 12.65
N ARG A 60 8.74 1.67 12.16
CA ARG A 60 9.77 0.73 11.71
C ARG A 60 10.43 1.14 10.40
N ASP A 61 9.65 1.66 9.47
CA ASP A 61 10.14 2.04 8.14
C ASP A 61 10.48 3.54 8.03
N LYS A 62 10.18 4.32 9.10
CA LYS A 62 10.55 5.73 9.27
C LYS A 62 9.89 6.67 8.26
N ASP A 63 8.66 6.40 7.92
CA ASP A 63 7.88 7.23 7.01
C ASP A 63 7.04 8.32 7.71
N THR A 64 7.14 8.41 9.04
CA THR A 64 6.39 9.33 9.91
C THR A 64 4.96 8.90 10.28
N VAL A 65 4.53 7.74 9.84
CA VAL A 65 3.29 7.11 10.27
C VAL A 65 3.62 5.98 11.22
N VAL A 66 3.16 6.10 12.46
CA VAL A 66 3.46 5.08 13.49
C VAL A 66 2.84 3.73 13.16
N ASP A 67 3.50 2.63 13.49
CA ASP A 67 3.14 1.25 13.12
C ASP A 67 1.65 0.89 13.36
N ARG A 68 1.05 1.38 14.46
CA ARG A 68 -0.36 1.11 14.78
C ARG A 68 -1.37 1.81 13.84
N LEU A 69 -0.96 2.87 13.16
CA LEU A 69 -1.77 3.63 12.19
C LEU A 69 -1.36 3.34 10.75
N ASP A 70 -0.19 2.73 10.57
CA ASP A 70 0.39 2.40 9.29
C ASP A 70 -0.21 1.10 8.73
N LYS A 71 -0.67 1.16 7.48
CA LYS A 71 -1.17 -0.02 6.75
C LYS A 71 -0.06 -0.82 6.09
N CYS A 72 1.13 -0.24 5.95
CA CYS A 72 2.32 -0.84 5.34
C CYS A 72 3.57 -0.68 6.22
N PRO A 73 3.58 -1.11 7.49
CA PRO A 73 4.57 -0.71 8.51
C PRO A 73 6.00 -1.21 8.27
N ASP A 74 6.27 -1.87 7.17
CA ASP A 74 7.59 -2.33 6.74
C ASP A 74 8.03 -1.71 5.39
N GLU A 75 7.21 -0.81 4.79
CA GLU A 75 7.47 -0.19 3.49
C GLU A 75 7.21 1.33 3.56
N PRO A 76 8.25 2.20 3.56
CA PRO A 76 8.09 3.63 3.68
C PRO A 76 7.08 4.21 2.68
N GLY A 77 6.09 4.92 3.19
CA GLY A 77 4.99 5.45 2.39
C GLY A 77 4.72 6.93 2.61
N VAL A 78 3.45 7.32 2.53
CA VAL A 78 3.03 8.71 2.76
C VAL A 78 1.80 8.79 3.67
N PRO A 79 1.75 9.82 4.54
CA PRO A 79 0.56 10.05 5.37
C PRO A 79 -0.72 10.25 4.52
N PRO A 80 -1.90 9.87 5.00
CA PRO A 80 -2.13 9.29 6.34
C PRO A 80 -2.07 7.76 6.39
N SER A 81 -1.80 7.07 5.28
CA SER A 81 -1.92 5.61 5.17
C SER A 81 -0.65 4.85 5.54
N GLY A 82 0.52 5.51 5.52
CA GLY A 82 1.81 4.87 5.65
C GLY A 82 2.19 3.94 4.49
N CYS A 83 1.39 3.90 3.42
CA CYS A 83 1.74 3.07 2.27
C CYS A 83 2.37 3.90 1.15
N PRO A 84 3.27 3.31 0.35
CA PRO A 84 3.84 3.97 -0.82
C PRO A 84 2.74 4.48 -1.74
N GLU A 85 2.88 5.72 -2.25
CA GLU A 85 1.98 6.20 -3.29
C GLU A 85 2.03 5.26 -4.50
N LYS A 86 0.87 4.80 -4.93
CA LYS A 86 0.75 4.00 -6.15
C LYS A 86 1.18 4.84 -7.34
N LYS A 87 2.40 4.60 -7.80
CA LYS A 87 3.10 5.46 -8.77
C LYS A 87 2.43 5.48 -10.15
N PHE A 88 1.78 4.40 -10.52
CA PHE A 88 1.39 4.15 -11.91
C PHE A 88 -0.10 4.01 -12.15
N LEU A 89 -0.93 4.04 -11.13
CA LEU A 89 -2.36 3.76 -11.22
C LEU A 89 -3.24 4.85 -10.60
N VAL A 90 -4.41 5.03 -11.18
CA VAL A 90 -5.53 5.76 -10.58
C VAL A 90 -6.77 4.85 -10.58
N ILE A 91 -7.31 4.60 -9.39
CA ILE A 91 -8.53 3.80 -9.24
C ILE A 91 -9.73 4.74 -9.22
N THR A 92 -10.65 4.54 -10.12
CA THR A 92 -11.96 5.18 -10.10
C THR A 92 -13.05 4.13 -9.90
N LYS A 93 -14.28 4.56 -9.59
CA LYS A 93 -15.42 3.63 -9.42
C LYS A 93 -15.70 2.76 -10.67
N LYS A 94 -15.19 3.14 -11.84
CA LYS A 94 -15.52 2.48 -13.13
C LYS A 94 -14.31 1.90 -13.84
N LYS A 95 -13.09 2.34 -13.53
CA LYS A 95 -11.88 1.90 -14.25
C LYS A 95 -10.62 2.05 -13.39
N ILE A 96 -9.63 1.24 -13.70
CA ILE A 96 -8.24 1.41 -13.30
C ILE A 96 -7.54 2.12 -14.45
N GLU A 97 -7.05 3.33 -14.22
CA GLU A 97 -6.28 4.09 -15.21
C GLU A 97 -4.79 3.90 -14.96
N LEU A 98 -4.08 3.48 -16.00
CA LEU A 98 -2.63 3.38 -15.98
C LEU A 98 -2.03 4.74 -16.34
N LYS A 99 -1.20 5.32 -15.46
CA LYS A 99 -0.43 6.55 -15.76
C LYS A 99 0.76 6.27 -16.70
N ARG A 100 1.13 5.01 -16.88
CA ARG A 100 2.20 4.54 -17.76
C ARG A 100 1.68 3.41 -18.65
N GLN A 101 2.17 3.32 -19.87
CA GLN A 101 1.76 2.27 -20.81
C GLN A 101 2.47 0.95 -20.51
N ILE A 102 1.79 -0.16 -20.81
CA ILE A 102 2.39 -1.49 -20.82
C ILE A 102 3.19 -1.63 -22.13
N HIS A 103 4.48 -1.89 -22.02
CA HIS A 103 5.38 -2.04 -23.14
C HIS A 103 5.45 -3.51 -23.62
N PHE A 104 5.41 -3.68 -24.91
CA PHE A 104 5.55 -4.97 -25.57
C PHE A 104 6.72 -4.96 -26.55
N ALA A 105 7.31 -6.12 -26.80
CA ALA A 105 8.27 -6.27 -27.87
C ALA A 105 7.65 -5.89 -29.24
N THR A 106 8.43 -5.28 -30.12
CA THR A 106 7.98 -4.76 -31.42
C THR A 106 7.22 -5.83 -32.21
N ASN A 107 5.99 -5.50 -32.62
CA ASN A 107 5.07 -6.38 -33.33
C ASN A 107 4.79 -7.73 -32.63
N LYS A 108 5.00 -7.81 -31.31
CA LYS A 108 4.74 -9.02 -30.51
C LYS A 108 3.82 -8.68 -29.34
N SER A 109 3.34 -9.72 -28.67
CA SER A 109 2.57 -9.65 -27.43
C SER A 109 3.42 -10.00 -26.18
N LYS A 110 4.76 -10.16 -26.35
CA LYS A 110 5.65 -10.38 -25.22
C LYS A 110 5.79 -9.10 -24.43
N ILE A 111 5.37 -9.10 -23.18
CA ILE A 111 5.50 -7.99 -22.22
C ILE A 111 6.99 -7.75 -21.95
N LEU A 112 7.41 -6.50 -21.91
CA LEU A 112 8.79 -6.12 -21.57
C LEU A 112 8.97 -6.01 -20.05
N PRO A 113 10.21 -6.24 -19.55
CA PRO A 113 10.50 -6.27 -18.10
C PRO A 113 10.10 -5.01 -17.34
N ASP A 114 10.21 -3.84 -17.96
CA ASP A 114 9.88 -2.54 -17.39
C ASP A 114 8.37 -2.35 -17.08
N SER A 115 7.54 -3.25 -17.59
CA SER A 115 6.08 -3.22 -17.37
C SER A 115 5.62 -4.15 -16.26
N PHE A 116 6.48 -5.01 -15.73
CA PHE A 116 6.07 -5.96 -14.70
C PHE A 116 5.76 -5.27 -13.37
N GLU A 117 6.52 -4.25 -12.99
CA GLU A 117 6.24 -3.46 -11.79
C GLU A 117 4.83 -2.85 -11.81
N LEU A 118 4.46 -2.26 -12.95
CA LEU A 118 3.12 -1.72 -13.16
C LEU A 118 2.03 -2.81 -13.06
N LEU A 119 2.28 -3.99 -13.64
CA LEU A 119 1.32 -5.09 -13.61
C LEU A 119 1.22 -5.75 -12.22
N ASP A 120 2.32 -5.80 -11.46
CA ASP A 120 2.31 -6.27 -10.08
C ASP A 120 1.49 -5.32 -9.20
N GLU A 121 1.54 -4.02 -9.44
CA GLU A 121 0.68 -3.04 -8.78
C GLU A 121 -0.82 -3.26 -9.09
N VAL A 122 -1.16 -3.63 -10.34
CA VAL A 122 -2.53 -4.03 -10.70
C VAL A 122 -2.96 -5.28 -9.94
N VAL A 123 -2.07 -6.27 -9.81
CA VAL A 123 -2.32 -7.51 -9.05
C VAL A 123 -2.67 -7.18 -7.61
N GLU A 124 -1.84 -6.37 -6.93
CA GLU A 124 -2.08 -5.98 -5.54
C GLU A 124 -3.43 -5.29 -5.36
N ILE A 125 -3.78 -4.37 -6.26
CA ILE A 125 -5.06 -3.69 -6.24
C ILE A 125 -6.21 -4.68 -6.33
N LEU A 126 -6.15 -5.63 -7.26
CA LEU A 126 -7.20 -6.63 -7.44
C LEU A 126 -7.29 -7.62 -6.27
N GLN A 127 -6.17 -7.89 -5.61
CA GLN A 127 -6.14 -8.72 -4.39
C GLN A 127 -6.72 -8.00 -3.17
N LYS A 128 -6.41 -6.71 -3.02
CA LYS A 128 -6.91 -5.88 -1.91
C LYS A 128 -8.38 -5.46 -2.09
N ASN A 129 -8.88 -5.39 -3.34
CA ASN A 129 -10.24 -4.93 -3.67
C ASN A 129 -11.09 -6.07 -4.24
N GLN A 130 -11.57 -6.95 -3.37
CA GLN A 130 -12.40 -8.10 -3.75
C GLN A 130 -13.80 -7.72 -4.28
N GLU A 131 -14.22 -6.48 -4.06
CA GLU A 131 -15.46 -5.90 -4.61
C GLU A 131 -15.36 -5.65 -6.12
N ILE A 132 -14.16 -5.57 -6.71
CA ILE A 132 -13.96 -5.52 -8.16
C ILE A 132 -14.26 -6.92 -8.73
N LYS A 133 -15.50 -7.17 -9.11
CA LYS A 133 -15.94 -8.49 -9.57
C LYS A 133 -15.51 -8.81 -11.00
N LYS A 134 -15.34 -7.77 -11.85
CA LYS A 134 -14.91 -7.93 -13.24
C LYS A 134 -13.98 -6.81 -13.68
N LEU A 135 -12.85 -7.18 -14.25
CA LEU A 135 -11.92 -6.30 -14.95
C LEU A 135 -11.74 -6.78 -16.38
N ARG A 136 -11.97 -5.90 -17.35
CA ARG A 136 -11.67 -6.17 -18.75
C ARG A 136 -10.36 -5.53 -19.18
N VAL A 137 -9.46 -6.33 -19.69
CA VAL A 137 -8.20 -5.89 -20.30
C VAL A 137 -8.44 -5.62 -21.78
N GLU A 138 -8.27 -4.38 -22.20
CA GLU A 138 -8.52 -3.96 -23.59
C GLU A 138 -7.21 -3.66 -24.30
N GLY A 139 -7.00 -4.25 -25.49
CA GLY A 139 -5.84 -3.98 -26.33
C GLY A 139 -6.21 -3.13 -27.55
N HIS A 140 -5.39 -2.13 -27.85
CA HIS A 140 -5.58 -1.21 -28.96
C HIS A 140 -4.27 -1.01 -29.75
N THR A 141 -4.39 -0.62 -31.02
CA THR A 141 -3.27 -0.26 -31.89
C THR A 141 -3.51 1.11 -32.55
N ASP A 142 -2.48 1.68 -33.10
CA ASP A 142 -2.60 2.74 -34.08
C ASP A 142 -3.08 2.19 -35.45
N THR A 143 -3.16 3.07 -36.47
CA THR A 143 -3.57 2.72 -37.84
C THR A 143 -2.42 2.26 -38.73
N LYS A 144 -1.19 2.18 -38.22
CA LYS A 144 -0.06 1.65 -38.99
C LYS A 144 -0.21 0.14 -39.16
N GLY A 145 -0.13 -0.34 -40.42
CA GLY A 145 -0.24 -1.75 -40.75
C GLY A 145 -1.62 -2.17 -41.27
N LYS A 146 -1.82 -3.48 -41.41
CA LYS A 146 -3.07 -4.03 -41.88
C LYS A 146 -4.09 -4.17 -40.75
N PRO A 147 -5.35 -3.70 -40.89
CA PRO A 147 -6.38 -3.79 -39.84
C PRO A 147 -6.55 -5.18 -39.24
N ALA A 148 -6.57 -6.23 -40.07
CA ALA A 148 -6.67 -7.61 -39.58
C ALA A 148 -5.48 -8.04 -38.70
N LYS A 149 -4.25 -7.60 -39.06
CA LYS A 149 -3.05 -7.87 -38.19
C LYS A 149 -3.12 -7.10 -36.91
N ASN A 150 -3.55 -5.85 -36.95
CA ASN A 150 -3.72 -4.99 -35.75
C ASN A 150 -4.76 -5.58 -34.78
N MET A 151 -5.88 -6.12 -35.34
CA MET A 151 -6.88 -6.81 -34.53
C MET A 151 -6.28 -8.03 -33.80
N VAL A 152 -5.54 -8.88 -34.49
CA VAL A 152 -4.89 -10.05 -33.87
C VAL A 152 -3.84 -9.61 -32.84
N LEU A 153 -3.01 -8.60 -33.14
CA LEU A 153 -1.98 -8.12 -32.26
C LEU A 153 -2.57 -7.57 -30.96
N SER A 154 -3.60 -6.73 -31.05
CA SER A 154 -4.26 -6.15 -29.88
C SER A 154 -4.91 -7.22 -28.99
N LYS A 155 -5.58 -8.21 -29.59
CA LYS A 155 -6.14 -9.36 -28.89
C LYS A 155 -5.07 -10.17 -28.15
N ASN A 156 -3.94 -10.44 -28.81
CA ASN A 156 -2.86 -11.20 -28.21
C ASN A 156 -2.16 -10.41 -27.07
N ARG A 157 -2.07 -9.08 -27.16
CA ARG A 157 -1.53 -8.22 -26.09
C ARG A 157 -2.45 -8.19 -24.88
N ALA A 158 -3.75 -7.96 -25.08
CA ALA A 158 -4.72 -8.05 -24.01
C ALA A 158 -4.70 -9.41 -23.31
N LYS A 159 -4.60 -10.49 -24.11
CA LYS A 159 -4.48 -11.84 -23.55
C LYS A 159 -3.20 -12.05 -22.76
N ALA A 160 -2.06 -11.52 -23.19
CA ALA A 160 -0.79 -11.65 -22.47
C ALA A 160 -0.85 -10.98 -21.08
N VAL A 161 -1.50 -9.83 -20.97
CA VAL A 161 -1.75 -9.17 -19.68
C VAL A 161 -2.72 -10.00 -18.82
N TYR A 162 -3.83 -10.47 -19.39
CA TYR A 162 -4.77 -11.37 -18.73
C TYR A 162 -4.04 -12.61 -18.16
N ASP A 163 -3.23 -13.28 -18.98
CA ASP A 163 -2.50 -14.49 -18.57
C ASP A 163 -1.51 -14.18 -17.43
N TYR A 164 -0.86 -13.03 -17.46
CA TYR A 164 0.01 -12.57 -16.39
C TYR A 164 -0.75 -12.38 -15.06
N LEU A 165 -1.89 -11.71 -15.09
CA LEU A 165 -2.72 -11.50 -13.89
C LEU A 165 -3.20 -12.84 -13.30
N VAL A 166 -3.63 -13.78 -14.15
CA VAL A 166 -4.02 -15.14 -13.72
C VAL A 166 -2.83 -15.88 -13.10
N GLN A 167 -1.64 -15.81 -13.72
CA GLN A 167 -0.42 -16.42 -13.20
C GLN A 167 -0.03 -15.87 -11.81
N LYS A 168 -0.34 -14.60 -11.55
CA LYS A 168 -0.13 -13.94 -10.24
C LYS A 168 -1.25 -14.21 -9.23
N GLY A 169 -2.19 -15.10 -9.54
CA GLY A 169 -3.21 -15.57 -8.61
C GLY A 169 -4.52 -14.78 -8.62
N ILE A 170 -4.76 -13.94 -9.62
CA ILE A 170 -6.08 -13.33 -9.82
C ILE A 170 -7.03 -14.38 -10.43
N ASP A 171 -8.22 -14.54 -9.84
CA ASP A 171 -9.24 -15.45 -10.35
C ASP A 171 -9.63 -15.11 -11.81
N ALA A 172 -9.49 -16.08 -12.68
CA ALA A 172 -9.85 -15.97 -14.10
C ALA A 172 -11.31 -15.54 -14.33
N GLY A 173 -12.21 -15.89 -13.42
CA GLY A 173 -13.63 -15.49 -13.46
C GLY A 173 -13.84 -13.98 -13.24
N ARG A 174 -12.85 -13.29 -12.67
CA ARG A 174 -12.84 -11.83 -12.49
C ARG A 174 -12.24 -11.07 -13.68
N LEU A 175 -11.69 -11.77 -14.67
CA LEU A 175 -10.93 -11.16 -15.77
C LEU A 175 -11.56 -11.47 -17.13
N GLU A 176 -11.55 -10.50 -18.00
CA GLU A 176 -11.87 -10.63 -19.43
C GLU A 176 -10.76 -9.97 -20.26
N SER A 177 -10.51 -10.44 -21.48
CA SER A 177 -9.54 -9.80 -22.38
C SER A 177 -10.14 -9.61 -23.76
N GLU A 178 -9.98 -8.40 -24.34
CA GLU A 178 -10.53 -8.06 -25.64
C GLU A 178 -9.56 -7.20 -26.46
N GLY A 179 -9.50 -7.44 -27.77
CA GLY A 179 -8.69 -6.65 -28.68
C GLY A 179 -9.56 -5.86 -29.64
N PHE A 180 -9.31 -4.58 -29.74
CA PHE A 180 -10.05 -3.64 -30.60
C PHE A 180 -9.26 -3.21 -31.85
N GLY A 181 -7.99 -3.62 -31.97
CA GLY A 181 -7.15 -3.16 -33.07
C GLY A 181 -7.12 -1.63 -33.13
N GLN A 182 -7.35 -1.09 -34.31
CA GLN A 182 -7.36 0.35 -34.61
C GLN A 182 -8.74 1.00 -34.57
N THR A 183 -9.80 0.28 -34.13
CA THR A 183 -11.20 0.73 -34.29
C THR A 183 -11.66 1.75 -33.26
N CYS A 184 -10.95 1.85 -32.11
CA CYS A 184 -11.30 2.73 -31.00
C CYS A 184 -10.13 3.66 -30.64
N PRO A 185 -9.77 4.62 -31.52
CA PRO A 185 -8.72 5.58 -31.22
C PRO A 185 -9.19 6.55 -30.12
N ILE A 186 -8.26 6.98 -29.26
CA ILE A 186 -8.49 8.04 -28.26
C ILE A 186 -7.82 9.35 -28.68
N GLU A 187 -6.94 9.28 -29.68
CA GLU A 187 -6.22 10.43 -30.25
C GLU A 187 -6.10 10.30 -31.77
N THR A 188 -5.70 11.40 -32.42
CA THR A 188 -5.45 11.38 -33.87
C THR A 188 -4.33 10.42 -34.25
N ASN A 189 -4.50 9.69 -35.35
CA ASN A 189 -3.43 8.85 -35.90
C ASN A 189 -2.50 9.60 -36.86
N SER A 190 -2.72 10.89 -37.09
CA SER A 190 -1.91 11.72 -38.01
C SER A 190 -0.53 12.04 -37.43
N THR A 191 -0.42 12.21 -36.12
CA THR A 191 0.84 12.50 -35.43
C THR A 191 1.42 11.25 -34.76
N GLU A 192 2.73 11.25 -34.47
CA GLU A 192 3.35 10.12 -33.74
C GLU A 192 2.86 10.05 -32.30
N GLU A 193 2.73 11.21 -31.65
CA GLU A 193 2.24 11.31 -30.28
C GLU A 193 0.81 10.76 -30.14
N GLY A 194 -0.07 11.05 -31.11
CA GLY A 194 -1.43 10.51 -31.11
C GLY A 194 -1.45 9.01 -31.36
N ARG A 195 -0.60 8.51 -32.26
CA ARG A 195 -0.46 7.07 -32.48
C ARG A 195 0.09 6.35 -31.25
N GLU A 196 1.05 6.94 -30.55
CA GLU A 196 1.60 6.39 -29.31
C GLU A 196 0.48 6.21 -28.27
N LYS A 197 -0.34 7.22 -28.03
CA LYS A 197 -1.50 7.12 -27.13
C LYS A 197 -2.52 6.07 -27.57
N ASN A 198 -2.67 5.85 -28.87
CA ASN A 198 -3.55 4.80 -29.39
C ASN A 198 -3.00 3.38 -29.21
N ARG A 199 -1.67 3.18 -29.16
CA ARG A 199 -1.02 1.90 -28.86
C ARG A 199 -1.05 1.60 -27.36
N ARG A 200 -2.21 1.23 -26.83
CA ARG A 200 -2.41 1.01 -25.38
C ARG A 200 -3.01 -0.36 -25.07
N THR A 201 -2.80 -0.78 -23.86
CA THR A 201 -3.47 -1.94 -23.25
C THR A 201 -3.83 -1.59 -21.82
#